data_dbb40bbda7a00f1bf8674b05494058f9
#
_entry.id   dbb40bbda7a00f1bf8674b05494058f9
#
_cell.length_a   1.000
_cell.length_b   1.000
_cell.length_c   1.000
_cell.angle_alpha   90.00
_cell.angle_beta   90.00
_cell.angle_gamma   90.00
#
_symmetry.space_group_name_H-M   'P 1'
#
loop_
_entity.id
_entity.type
_entity.pdbx_description
1 polymer ?
#
loop_
_entity_poly.entity_id
_entity_poly.type
_entity_poly.pdbx_seq_one_letter_code
_entity_poly.pdbx_strand_id
1 'polypeptide(L)'
;MNKVVNQVRKIVSENDIKGKIEFNYDLSKLSWFGVAGKAEVFYIPESSSELSLLLSLLSTDVNRTIIGLGSNLLIRDGGIDGLIIKLGKSFSSIDVESDLVNVGASVPDKVLSKFCLSHSIEGFEFLTGIPGCIGGAVAMNAGCYGSEIKDIFLSADCIDFFGNKILLHKSEDFFSYRNNSRTKDLIILNAKFKKIIGNKKQISDKMSMINNNRILSQHQKVRTAGSTFKNPISNSDKKAWELIELSGSREIAVNNISLSDKHANFIVNKQFISANQIESFGESIKEKVLKETGVPLEWEIKILGKYE
;
A
#
# COMPACT_ATOMS: atom_id res chain seq x y z
N MET A 1 -15.61 -22.89 17.34
CA MET A 1 -14.37 -22.17 17.74
C MET A 1 -13.45 -22.14 16.53
N ASN A 2 -12.95 -20.99 16.14
CA ASN A 2 -12.25 -20.81 14.86
C ASN A 2 -10.89 -21.54 14.86
N LYS A 3 -10.63 -22.38 13.84
CA LYS A 3 -9.44 -23.24 13.71
C LYS A 3 -8.14 -22.41 13.76
N VAL A 4 -8.11 -21.27 13.07
CA VAL A 4 -6.93 -20.38 12.99
C VAL A 4 -6.62 -19.75 14.34
N VAL A 5 -7.63 -19.21 15.03
CA VAL A 5 -7.50 -18.61 16.35
C VAL A 5 -6.89 -19.61 17.36
N ASN A 6 -7.39 -20.86 17.35
CA ASN A 6 -6.87 -21.89 18.26
C ASN A 6 -5.43 -22.27 17.95
N GLN A 7 -5.09 -22.38 16.67
CA GLN A 7 -3.73 -22.69 16.27
C GLN A 7 -2.77 -21.56 16.67
N VAL A 8 -3.11 -20.31 16.42
CA VAL A 8 -2.27 -19.17 16.82
C VAL A 8 -2.13 -19.09 18.34
N ARG A 9 -3.20 -19.28 19.10
CA ARG A 9 -3.13 -19.32 20.57
C ARG A 9 -2.18 -20.43 21.08
N LYS A 10 -2.24 -21.63 20.48
CA LYS A 10 -1.34 -22.72 20.82
C LYS A 10 0.11 -22.36 20.52
N ILE A 11 0.40 -21.86 19.29
CA ILE A 11 1.76 -21.43 18.92
C ILE A 11 2.31 -20.42 19.92
N VAL A 12 1.51 -19.40 20.28
CA VAL A 12 1.92 -18.36 21.24
C VAL A 12 2.16 -18.91 22.63
N SER A 13 1.34 -19.87 23.10
CA SER A 13 1.52 -20.46 24.44
C SER A 13 2.74 -21.39 24.55
N GLU A 14 3.18 -21.96 23.44
CA GLU A 14 4.29 -22.91 23.38
C GLU A 14 5.63 -22.26 22.96
N ASN A 15 5.62 -21.00 22.53
CA ASN A 15 6.79 -20.31 22.00
C ASN A 15 6.89 -18.87 22.56
N ASP A 16 8.10 -18.30 22.59
CA ASP A 16 8.35 -16.92 23.05
C ASP A 16 7.97 -15.90 21.96
N ILE A 17 6.67 -15.77 21.69
CA ILE A 17 6.11 -14.76 20.79
C ILE A 17 5.73 -13.53 21.61
N LYS A 18 6.45 -12.41 21.42
CA LYS A 18 6.27 -11.15 22.16
C LYS A 18 5.46 -10.11 21.38
N GLY A 19 5.32 -10.31 20.08
CA GLY A 19 4.58 -9.43 19.20
C GLY A 19 3.10 -9.33 19.60
N LYS A 20 2.51 -8.21 19.26
CA LYS A 20 1.11 -7.95 19.59
C LYS A 20 0.18 -8.79 18.72
N ILE A 21 -0.68 -9.60 19.35
CA ILE A 21 -1.72 -10.39 18.67
C ILE A 21 -3.09 -9.95 19.18
N GLU A 22 -4.01 -9.67 18.25
CA GLU A 22 -5.39 -9.37 18.54
C GLU A 22 -6.32 -10.25 17.69
N PHE A 23 -7.41 -10.70 18.28
CA PHE A 23 -8.44 -11.50 17.61
C PHE A 23 -9.66 -10.61 17.33
N ASN A 24 -10.33 -10.83 16.22
CA ASN A 24 -11.47 -10.00 15.77
C ASN A 24 -11.12 -8.50 15.71
N TYR A 25 -9.91 -8.17 15.24
CA TYR A 25 -9.44 -6.80 15.17
C TYR A 25 -10.20 -5.99 14.13
N ASP A 26 -10.66 -4.80 14.52
CA ASP A 26 -11.37 -3.87 13.63
C ASP A 26 -10.40 -3.21 12.65
N LEU A 27 -10.46 -3.65 11.38
CA LEU A 27 -9.59 -3.16 10.30
C LEU A 27 -9.95 -1.74 9.81
N SER A 28 -11.11 -1.20 10.19
CA SER A 28 -11.49 0.19 9.86
C SER A 28 -10.47 1.21 10.37
N LYS A 29 -9.80 0.88 11.49
CA LYS A 29 -8.71 1.68 12.09
C LYS A 29 -7.46 1.78 11.20
N LEU A 30 -7.29 0.86 10.25
CA LEU A 30 -6.18 0.84 9.31
C LEU A 30 -6.59 1.30 7.91
N SER A 31 -7.86 1.22 7.57
CA SER A 31 -8.37 1.62 6.26
C SER A 31 -8.45 3.15 6.14
N TRP A 32 -7.87 3.71 5.09
CA TRP A 32 -7.97 5.15 4.83
C TRP A 32 -9.37 5.57 4.38
N PHE A 33 -10.21 4.64 3.94
CA PHE A 33 -11.65 4.91 3.76
C PHE A 33 -12.41 5.01 5.09
N GLY A 34 -11.81 4.56 6.20
CA GLY A 34 -12.41 4.57 7.53
C GLY A 34 -13.49 3.51 7.72
N VAL A 35 -13.57 2.53 6.83
CA VAL A 35 -14.49 1.39 6.87
C VAL A 35 -13.77 0.12 6.48
N ALA A 36 -14.11 -0.97 7.12
CA ALA A 36 -13.64 -2.33 6.83
C ALA A 36 -14.34 -3.32 7.76
N GLY A 37 -14.33 -4.59 7.40
CA GLY A 37 -14.64 -5.68 8.34
C GLY A 37 -13.50 -5.96 9.32
N LYS A 38 -13.57 -7.11 9.98
CA LYS A 38 -12.58 -7.51 11.01
C LYS A 38 -11.53 -8.45 10.45
N ALA A 39 -10.32 -8.40 11.05
CA ALA A 39 -9.33 -9.45 10.91
C ALA A 39 -9.64 -10.60 11.87
N GLU A 40 -9.58 -11.82 11.41
CA GLU A 40 -9.70 -13.00 12.26
C GLU A 40 -8.58 -13.05 13.31
N VAL A 41 -7.32 -12.91 12.85
CA VAL A 41 -6.13 -12.73 13.67
C VAL A 41 -5.31 -11.58 13.11
N PHE A 42 -4.96 -10.63 13.96
CA PHE A 42 -4.11 -9.48 13.63
C PHE A 42 -2.81 -9.57 14.43
N TYR A 43 -1.67 -9.47 13.76
CA TYR A 43 -0.36 -9.67 14.35
C TYR A 43 0.62 -8.56 13.96
N ILE A 44 1.30 -8.03 14.98
CA ILE A 44 2.41 -7.08 14.84
C ILE A 44 3.65 -7.72 15.45
N PRO A 45 4.58 -8.29 14.66
CA PRO A 45 5.79 -8.91 15.17
C PRO A 45 6.76 -7.90 15.78
N GLU A 46 7.52 -8.32 16.81
CA GLU A 46 8.60 -7.53 17.37
C GLU A 46 9.94 -7.75 16.66
N SER A 47 10.13 -8.89 15.99
CA SER A 47 11.33 -9.20 15.24
C SER A 47 11.08 -10.07 14.01
N SER A 48 12.04 -10.08 13.09
CA SER A 48 11.99 -10.96 11.92
C SER A 48 12.10 -12.44 12.28
N SER A 49 12.84 -12.78 13.34
CA SER A 49 12.95 -14.15 13.83
C SER A 49 11.64 -14.66 14.42
N GLU A 50 10.96 -13.83 15.19
CA GLU A 50 9.63 -14.13 15.72
C GLU A 50 8.60 -14.31 14.60
N LEU A 51 8.59 -13.41 13.61
CA LEU A 51 7.72 -13.53 12.44
C LEU A 51 7.98 -14.83 11.68
N SER A 52 9.26 -15.15 11.42
CA SER A 52 9.67 -16.39 10.75
C SER A 52 9.21 -17.63 11.53
N LEU A 53 9.38 -17.64 12.85
CA LEU A 53 8.95 -18.75 13.71
C LEU A 53 7.42 -18.94 13.66
N LEU A 54 6.64 -17.88 13.85
CA LEU A 54 5.17 -17.98 13.80
C LEU A 54 4.70 -18.50 12.44
N LEU A 55 5.26 -17.98 11.35
CA LEU A 55 4.88 -18.40 10.00
C LEU A 55 5.26 -19.87 9.72
N SER A 56 6.40 -20.35 10.20
CA SER A 56 6.84 -21.74 10.01
C SER A 56 5.99 -22.77 10.78
N LEU A 57 5.39 -22.35 11.89
CA LEU A 57 4.52 -23.20 12.71
C LEU A 57 3.04 -23.13 12.28
N LEU A 58 2.68 -22.12 11.49
CA LEU A 58 1.30 -21.93 11.06
C LEU A 58 0.98 -22.86 9.89
N SER A 59 -0.15 -23.57 9.95
CA SER A 59 -0.61 -24.48 8.90
C SER A 59 -0.69 -23.79 7.52
N THR A 60 -0.33 -24.50 6.46
CA THR A 60 -0.26 -23.96 5.10
C THR A 60 -1.62 -23.55 4.53
N ASP A 61 -2.72 -24.09 5.05
CA ASP A 61 -4.10 -23.76 4.67
C ASP A 61 -4.60 -22.43 5.27
N VAL A 62 -3.84 -21.82 6.21
CA VAL A 62 -4.19 -20.52 6.76
C VAL A 62 -3.78 -19.41 5.80
N ASN A 63 -4.72 -18.57 5.41
CA ASN A 63 -4.45 -17.36 4.62
C ASN A 63 -3.55 -16.39 5.39
N ARG A 64 -2.59 -15.79 4.69
CA ARG A 64 -1.68 -14.77 5.22
C ARG A 64 -1.80 -13.53 4.38
N THR A 65 -2.00 -12.39 5.04
CA THR A 65 -2.13 -11.09 4.36
C THR A 65 -1.24 -10.07 5.05
N ILE A 66 -0.36 -9.43 4.28
CA ILE A 66 0.45 -8.31 4.78
C ILE A 66 -0.25 -6.99 4.49
N ILE A 67 -0.33 -6.11 5.49
CA ILE A 67 -0.91 -4.78 5.38
C ILE A 67 0.12 -3.74 5.84
N GLY A 68 0.33 -2.71 5.01
CA GLY A 68 1.13 -1.54 5.37
C GLY A 68 0.33 -0.48 6.13
N LEU A 69 0.37 0.77 5.66
CA LEU A 69 -0.38 1.89 6.25
C LEU A 69 -1.86 1.96 5.79
N GLY A 70 -2.33 1.03 4.96
CA GLY A 70 -3.72 0.99 4.50
C GLY A 70 -4.11 2.09 3.51
N SER A 71 -3.15 2.82 2.97
CA SER A 71 -3.39 3.98 2.10
C SER A 71 -3.85 3.64 0.68
N ASN A 72 -3.78 2.38 0.28
CA ASN A 72 -4.20 1.89 -1.04
C ASN A 72 -5.06 0.62 -0.92
N LEU A 73 -5.89 0.54 0.11
CA LEU A 73 -6.71 -0.63 0.41
C LEU A 73 -8.18 -0.27 0.51
N LEU A 74 -9.03 -1.14 -0.04
CA LEU A 74 -10.43 -1.28 0.28
C LEU A 74 -10.62 -2.68 0.90
N ILE A 75 -11.03 -2.73 2.16
CA ILE A 75 -11.26 -4.00 2.86
C ILE A 75 -12.76 -4.19 2.99
N ARG A 76 -13.27 -5.26 2.40
CA ARG A 76 -14.71 -5.59 2.38
C ARG A 76 -15.27 -5.81 3.78
N ASP A 77 -16.57 -5.59 3.92
CA ASP A 77 -17.27 -5.56 5.20
C ASP A 77 -17.26 -6.92 5.93
N GLY A 78 -17.22 -8.05 5.20
CA GLY A 78 -17.05 -9.40 5.77
C GLY A 78 -15.66 -9.68 6.36
N GLY A 79 -14.72 -8.74 6.22
CA GLY A 79 -13.38 -8.83 6.81
C GLY A 79 -12.44 -9.79 6.10
N ILE A 80 -11.34 -10.12 6.76
CA ILE A 80 -10.28 -10.97 6.23
C ILE A 80 -10.06 -12.15 7.15
N ASP A 81 -10.23 -13.37 6.61
CA ASP A 81 -9.94 -14.61 7.32
C ASP A 81 -8.43 -14.90 7.33
N GLY A 82 -7.97 -15.59 8.37
CA GLY A 82 -6.58 -15.99 8.53
C GLY A 82 -5.76 -14.98 9.32
N LEU A 83 -4.47 -14.94 9.03
CA LEU A 83 -3.48 -14.10 9.72
C LEU A 83 -3.21 -12.82 8.93
N ILE A 84 -3.53 -11.68 9.53
CA ILE A 84 -3.17 -10.36 9.03
C ILE A 84 -1.91 -9.91 9.74
N ILE A 85 -0.87 -9.59 8.99
CA ILE A 85 0.44 -9.16 9.49
C ILE A 85 0.61 -7.68 9.18
N LYS A 86 1.05 -6.91 10.18
CA LYS A 86 1.44 -5.52 10.03
C LYS A 86 2.80 -5.30 10.69
N LEU A 87 3.78 -4.89 9.91
CA LEU A 87 5.09 -4.59 10.47
C LEU A 87 5.02 -3.30 11.31
N GLY A 88 5.55 -3.40 12.52
CA GLY A 88 5.56 -2.34 13.52
C GLY A 88 6.84 -1.52 13.51
N LYS A 89 7.07 -0.79 14.62
CA LYS A 89 8.21 0.10 14.82
C LYS A 89 9.57 -0.61 14.73
N SER A 90 9.64 -1.89 15.08
CA SER A 90 10.88 -2.70 14.99
C SER A 90 11.43 -2.81 13.55
N PHE A 91 10.62 -2.52 12.55
CA PHE A 91 10.97 -2.53 11.13
C PHE A 91 11.03 -1.12 10.53
N SER A 92 11.38 -0.10 11.33
CA SER A 92 11.37 1.31 10.90
C SER A 92 12.74 1.99 10.97
N SER A 93 13.84 1.24 10.91
CA SER A 93 15.19 1.83 10.84
C SER A 93 15.47 2.46 9.47
N ILE A 94 16.35 3.45 9.46
CA ILE A 94 16.96 4.02 8.25
C ILE A 94 18.45 4.08 8.52
N ASP A 95 19.23 3.32 7.77
CA ASP A 95 20.68 3.22 7.91
C ASP A 95 21.34 3.62 6.58
N VAL A 96 22.38 4.45 6.66
CA VAL A 96 23.13 4.93 5.48
C VAL A 96 24.52 4.30 5.50
N GLU A 97 24.82 3.58 4.45
CA GLU A 97 26.15 3.03 4.20
C GLU A 97 26.88 3.85 3.12
N SER A 98 28.07 3.40 2.68
CA SER A 98 28.89 4.13 1.71
C SER A 98 28.12 4.49 0.44
N ASP A 99 27.44 3.53 -0.17
CA ASP A 99 26.81 3.60 -1.49
C ASP A 99 25.31 3.22 -1.51
N LEU A 100 24.73 2.93 -0.35
CA LEU A 100 23.33 2.54 -0.23
C LEU A 100 22.62 3.15 0.99
N VAL A 101 21.29 3.17 0.91
CA VAL A 101 20.37 3.46 2.01
C VAL A 101 19.57 2.20 2.30
N ASN A 102 19.72 1.63 3.50
CA ASN A 102 18.96 0.48 3.97
C ASN A 102 17.76 0.97 4.80
N VAL A 103 16.56 0.56 4.45
CA VAL A 103 15.32 1.14 4.99
C VAL A 103 14.35 0.04 5.39
N GLY A 104 13.93 0.06 6.63
CA GLY A 104 12.90 -0.84 7.15
C GLY A 104 11.54 -0.65 6.46
N ALA A 105 10.84 -1.75 6.21
CA ALA A 105 9.62 -1.75 5.42
C ALA A 105 8.45 -0.96 6.02
N SER A 106 8.46 -0.72 7.34
CA SER A 106 7.43 0.09 8.01
C SER A 106 7.73 1.60 8.03
N VAL A 107 8.91 2.04 7.52
CA VAL A 107 9.22 3.47 7.39
C VAL A 107 8.21 4.14 6.47
N PRO A 108 7.54 5.22 6.90
CA PRO A 108 6.66 5.98 6.02
C PRO A 108 7.45 6.65 4.88
N ASP A 109 6.93 6.60 3.66
CA ASP A 109 7.56 7.13 2.44
C ASP A 109 7.99 8.60 2.63
N LYS A 110 7.12 9.42 3.21
CA LYS A 110 7.39 10.82 3.51
C LYS A 110 8.50 11.03 4.57
N VAL A 111 8.69 10.08 5.48
CA VAL A 111 9.78 10.14 6.47
C VAL A 111 11.10 9.87 5.79
N LEU A 112 11.16 8.85 4.92
CA LEU A 112 12.37 8.56 4.14
C LEU A 112 12.75 9.74 3.23
N SER A 113 11.80 10.33 2.50
CA SER A 113 12.13 11.47 1.63
C SER A 113 12.70 12.66 2.38
N LYS A 114 12.19 12.97 3.59
CA LYS A 114 12.75 14.03 4.46
C LYS A 114 14.13 13.67 5.01
N PHE A 115 14.32 12.41 5.38
CA PHE A 115 15.62 11.92 5.82
C PHE A 115 16.66 12.08 4.70
N CYS A 116 16.34 11.66 3.48
CA CYS A 116 17.22 11.80 2.32
C CYS A 116 17.55 13.27 2.01
N LEU A 117 16.57 14.18 2.08
CA LEU A 117 16.82 15.62 1.96
C LEU A 117 17.82 16.12 3.01
N SER A 118 17.69 15.71 4.29
CA SER A 118 18.59 16.14 5.34
C SER A 118 20.05 15.71 5.13
N HIS A 119 20.25 14.58 4.43
CA HIS A 119 21.55 14.00 4.08
C HIS A 119 22.01 14.31 2.65
N SER A 120 21.31 15.18 1.92
CA SER A 120 21.61 15.52 0.52
C SER A 120 21.63 14.30 -0.41
N ILE A 121 20.76 13.32 -0.17
CA ILE A 121 20.59 12.11 -1.00
C ILE A 121 19.44 12.37 -1.97
N GLU A 122 19.72 12.32 -3.27
CA GLU A 122 18.73 12.52 -4.34
C GLU A 122 18.08 11.22 -4.81
N GLY A 123 16.98 11.34 -5.57
CA GLY A 123 16.23 10.24 -6.13
C GLY A 123 15.02 9.80 -5.30
N PHE A 124 14.85 10.31 -4.07
CA PHE A 124 13.77 9.97 -3.14
C PHE A 124 12.67 11.05 -3.03
N GLU A 125 12.77 12.12 -3.81
CA GLU A 125 11.87 13.28 -3.72
C GLU A 125 10.42 12.92 -4.00
N PHE A 126 10.18 11.98 -4.93
CA PHE A 126 8.84 11.54 -5.31
C PHE A 126 8.07 10.90 -4.15
N LEU A 127 8.76 10.27 -3.19
CA LEU A 127 8.16 9.67 -2.00
C LEU A 127 7.44 10.70 -1.10
N THR A 128 7.80 11.98 -1.19
CA THR A 128 7.08 13.04 -0.46
C THR A 128 5.62 13.16 -0.90
N GLY A 129 5.32 12.76 -2.15
CA GLY A 129 3.97 12.75 -2.74
C GLY A 129 3.19 11.46 -2.52
N ILE A 130 3.78 10.42 -1.92
CA ILE A 130 3.14 9.10 -1.77
C ILE A 130 2.79 8.86 -0.30
N PRO A 131 1.52 8.61 0.03
CA PRO A 131 1.13 8.18 1.36
C PRO A 131 1.25 6.66 1.44
N GLY A 132 2.25 6.18 2.17
CA GLY A 132 2.51 4.76 2.27
C GLY A 132 3.71 4.47 3.17
N CYS A 133 4.17 3.23 3.14
CA CYS A 133 5.42 2.80 3.74
C CYS A 133 6.25 2.03 2.72
N ILE A 134 7.54 1.94 2.97
CA ILE A 134 8.52 1.38 2.03
C ILE A 134 8.17 -0.04 1.57
N GLY A 135 7.70 -0.91 2.47
CA GLY A 135 7.26 -2.26 2.07
C GLY A 135 6.14 -2.24 1.04
N GLY A 136 5.14 -1.38 1.24
CA GLY A 136 4.04 -1.18 0.29
C GLY A 136 4.51 -0.51 -1.01
N ALA A 137 5.41 0.46 -0.92
CA ALA A 137 5.96 1.15 -2.08
C ALA A 137 6.76 0.19 -2.98
N VAL A 138 7.59 -0.69 -2.41
CA VAL A 138 8.34 -1.72 -3.15
C VAL A 138 7.39 -2.75 -3.76
N ALA A 139 6.39 -3.22 -3.01
CA ALA A 139 5.42 -4.21 -3.49
C ALA A 139 4.58 -3.70 -4.67
N MET A 140 4.31 -2.40 -4.73
CA MET A 140 3.52 -1.78 -5.79
C MET A 140 4.33 -1.10 -6.88
N ASN A 141 5.67 -1.09 -6.79
CA ASN A 141 6.47 -0.18 -7.62
C ASN A 141 5.88 1.24 -7.60
N ALA A 142 5.67 1.78 -6.38
CA ALA A 142 5.03 3.07 -6.22
C ALA A 142 5.82 4.18 -6.90
N GLY A 143 5.13 5.11 -7.53
CA GLY A 143 5.77 6.20 -8.25
C GLY A 143 4.83 7.35 -8.51
N CYS A 144 5.38 8.54 -8.66
CA CYS A 144 4.68 9.74 -9.11
C CYS A 144 5.69 10.76 -9.69
N TYR A 145 5.16 11.70 -10.48
CA TYR A 145 5.97 12.78 -11.10
C TYR A 145 7.19 12.28 -11.89
N GLY A 146 7.04 11.13 -12.59
CA GLY A 146 8.07 10.59 -13.48
C GLY A 146 9.17 9.77 -12.80
N SER A 147 9.04 9.47 -11.50
CA SER A 147 9.97 8.60 -10.78
C SER A 147 9.21 7.50 -10.06
N GLU A 148 9.80 6.33 -9.92
CA GLU A 148 9.22 5.15 -9.27
C GLU A 148 10.27 4.33 -8.50
N ILE A 149 9.83 3.43 -7.64
CA ILE A 149 10.71 2.62 -6.79
C ILE A 149 11.78 1.86 -7.58
N LYS A 150 11.44 1.31 -8.74
CA LYS A 150 12.41 0.56 -9.57
C LYS A 150 13.64 1.37 -9.94
N ASP A 151 13.54 2.71 -10.02
CA ASP A 151 14.64 3.58 -10.44
C ASP A 151 15.78 3.57 -9.41
N ILE A 152 15.43 3.46 -8.13
CA ILE A 152 16.37 3.53 -6.99
C ILE A 152 16.60 2.20 -6.28
N PHE A 153 15.73 1.18 -6.47
CA PHE A 153 15.77 -0.10 -5.78
C PHE A 153 16.99 -0.94 -6.17
N LEU A 154 17.61 -1.62 -5.19
CA LEU A 154 18.72 -2.57 -5.38
C LEU A 154 18.35 -3.98 -4.94
N SER A 155 17.85 -4.13 -3.72
CA SER A 155 17.46 -5.42 -3.15
C SER A 155 16.52 -5.24 -1.96
N ALA A 156 15.91 -6.33 -1.52
CA ALA A 156 15.12 -6.37 -0.28
C ALA A 156 15.36 -7.68 0.47
N ASP A 157 15.46 -7.60 1.80
CA ASP A 157 15.40 -8.77 2.66
C ASP A 157 13.91 -9.05 2.96
N CYS A 158 13.49 -10.28 2.67
CA CYS A 158 12.11 -10.70 2.76
C CYS A 158 11.97 -11.99 3.58
N ILE A 159 10.74 -12.29 3.97
CA ILE A 159 10.33 -13.61 4.47
C ILE A 159 9.16 -14.08 3.60
N ASP A 160 9.17 -15.35 3.17
CA ASP A 160 8.01 -15.95 2.52
C ASP A 160 6.92 -16.30 3.55
N PHE A 161 5.75 -16.72 3.07
CA PHE A 161 4.65 -17.10 3.96
C PHE A 161 4.85 -18.40 4.73
N PHE A 162 6.00 -19.06 4.56
CA PHE A 162 6.42 -20.24 5.32
C PHE A 162 7.53 -19.95 6.34
N GLY A 163 7.96 -18.69 6.44
CA GLY A 163 8.98 -18.27 7.38
C GLY A 163 10.42 -18.33 6.84
N ASN A 164 10.63 -18.70 5.58
CA ASN A 164 11.96 -18.74 4.98
C ASN A 164 12.46 -17.34 4.62
N LYS A 165 13.73 -17.07 4.88
CA LYS A 165 14.38 -15.82 4.50
C LYS A 165 14.71 -15.82 3.01
N ILE A 166 14.35 -14.77 2.32
CA ILE A 166 14.56 -14.58 0.89
C ILE A 166 15.25 -13.23 0.66
N LEU A 167 16.34 -13.25 -0.10
CA LEU A 167 16.96 -12.03 -0.59
C LEU A 167 16.46 -11.77 -2.03
N LEU A 168 15.73 -10.69 -2.20
CA LEU A 168 15.19 -10.26 -3.47
C LEU A 168 16.14 -9.23 -4.10
N HIS A 169 16.87 -9.61 -5.15
CA HIS A 169 17.69 -8.68 -5.94
C HIS A 169 16.88 -8.01 -7.04
N LYS A 170 17.29 -6.79 -7.41
CA LYS A 170 16.71 -6.10 -8.57
C LYS A 170 16.87 -6.94 -9.84
N SER A 171 15.79 -7.07 -10.59
CA SER A 171 15.78 -7.52 -11.98
C SER A 171 14.73 -6.70 -12.74
N GLU A 172 14.98 -6.40 -14.00
CA GLU A 172 14.10 -5.57 -14.82
C GLU A 172 12.73 -6.23 -15.04
N ASP A 173 12.68 -7.57 -15.03
CA ASP A 173 11.49 -8.35 -15.37
C ASP A 173 10.37 -8.34 -14.33
N PHE A 174 10.63 -7.88 -13.09
CA PHE A 174 9.59 -7.94 -12.06
C PHE A 174 8.90 -6.61 -11.77
N PHE A 175 9.45 -5.51 -12.22
CA PHE A 175 8.82 -4.21 -12.04
C PHE A 175 8.03 -3.81 -13.29
N SER A 176 6.76 -3.59 -13.11
CA SER A 176 5.88 -3.00 -14.12
C SER A 176 5.06 -1.86 -13.50
N TYR A 177 4.24 -1.20 -14.30
CA TYR A 177 3.40 -0.10 -13.81
C TYR A 177 2.50 -0.59 -12.68
N ARG A 178 2.68 -0.01 -11.48
CA ARG A 178 1.93 -0.35 -10.25
C ARG A 178 2.00 -1.82 -9.84
N ASN A 179 3.10 -2.50 -10.16
CA ASN A 179 3.26 -3.90 -9.80
C ASN A 179 4.73 -4.30 -9.63
N ASN A 180 4.96 -5.21 -8.68
CA ASN A 180 6.18 -5.98 -8.54
C ASN A 180 5.79 -7.46 -8.40
N SER A 181 5.96 -8.23 -9.47
CA SER A 181 5.47 -9.62 -9.56
C SER A 181 6.12 -10.58 -8.56
N ARG A 182 7.32 -10.26 -8.07
CA ARG A 182 8.09 -11.13 -7.16
C ARG A 182 7.71 -10.98 -5.69
N THR A 183 6.87 -9.99 -5.34
CA THR A 183 6.51 -9.73 -3.93
C THR A 183 5.18 -10.34 -3.52
N LYS A 184 4.49 -11.06 -4.41
CA LYS A 184 3.13 -11.56 -4.17
C LYS A 184 3.00 -12.39 -2.88
N ASP A 185 3.98 -13.27 -2.62
CA ASP A 185 3.98 -14.18 -1.48
C ASP A 185 5.15 -13.89 -0.53
N LEU A 186 5.63 -12.64 -0.53
CA LEU A 186 6.76 -12.19 0.28
C LEU A 186 6.36 -11.05 1.22
N ILE A 187 6.90 -11.10 2.42
CA ILE A 187 6.87 -10.02 3.41
C ILE A 187 8.21 -9.31 3.34
N ILE A 188 8.22 -8.09 2.83
CA ILE A 188 9.42 -7.24 2.77
C ILE A 188 9.71 -6.77 4.20
N LEU A 189 10.92 -7.01 4.69
CA LEU A 189 11.38 -6.59 6.02
C LEU A 189 12.13 -5.26 5.96
N ASN A 190 13.01 -5.14 4.96
CA ASN A 190 13.73 -3.92 4.60
C ASN A 190 13.98 -3.88 3.09
N ALA A 191 14.36 -2.72 2.58
CA ALA A 191 14.79 -2.53 1.21
C ALA A 191 16.06 -1.69 1.16
N LYS A 192 16.96 -2.04 0.23
CA LYS A 192 18.21 -1.34 -0.05
C LYS A 192 18.05 -0.54 -1.33
N PHE A 193 18.39 0.72 -1.25
CA PHE A 193 18.28 1.68 -2.34
C PHE A 193 19.64 2.28 -2.68
N LYS A 194 19.83 2.65 -3.94
CA LYS A 194 21.02 3.35 -4.40
C LYS A 194 21.13 4.72 -3.72
N LYS A 195 22.29 5.03 -3.17
CA LYS A 195 22.61 6.35 -2.61
C LYS A 195 23.33 7.17 -3.67
N ILE A 196 22.78 8.34 -3.98
CA ILE A 196 23.40 9.33 -4.86
C ILE A 196 23.40 10.66 -4.10
N ILE A 197 24.58 11.24 -3.94
CA ILE A 197 24.69 12.57 -3.32
C ILE A 197 24.32 13.63 -4.34
N GLY A 198 23.36 14.45 -3.98
CA GLY A 198 22.82 15.51 -4.83
C GLY A 198 22.91 16.90 -4.20
N ASN A 199 22.38 17.89 -4.91
CA ASN A 199 22.28 19.25 -4.41
C ASN A 199 21.06 19.41 -3.50
N LYS A 200 21.29 19.70 -2.21
CA LYS A 200 20.23 19.82 -1.20
C LYS A 200 19.14 20.83 -1.58
N LYS A 201 19.50 21.94 -2.23
CA LYS A 201 18.53 22.95 -2.67
C LYS A 201 17.64 22.40 -3.76
N GLN A 202 18.21 21.73 -4.78
CA GLN A 202 17.44 21.12 -5.88
C GLN A 202 16.49 20.03 -5.36
N ILE A 203 16.95 19.19 -4.43
CA ILE A 203 16.11 18.19 -3.76
C ILE A 203 14.93 18.86 -3.05
N SER A 204 15.21 19.92 -2.26
CA SER A 204 14.17 20.66 -1.54
C SER A 204 13.16 21.33 -2.46
N ASP A 205 13.63 21.95 -3.55
CA ASP A 205 12.79 22.63 -4.52
C ASP A 205 11.85 21.61 -5.23
N LYS A 206 12.38 20.45 -5.62
CA LYS A 206 11.61 19.36 -6.23
C LYS A 206 10.56 18.79 -5.26
N MET A 207 10.93 18.54 -4.00
CA MET A 207 9.97 18.10 -2.98
C MET A 207 8.87 19.13 -2.73
N SER A 208 9.23 20.42 -2.71
CA SER A 208 8.27 21.52 -2.54
C SER A 208 7.31 21.61 -3.70
N MET A 209 7.78 21.48 -4.93
CA MET A 209 6.95 21.44 -6.14
C MET A 209 5.94 20.26 -6.08
N ILE A 210 6.40 19.06 -5.72
CA ILE A 210 5.54 17.88 -5.57
C ILE A 210 4.46 18.11 -4.51
N ASN A 211 4.84 18.64 -3.33
CA ASN A 211 3.89 18.92 -2.26
C ASN A 211 2.85 19.98 -2.66
N ASN A 212 3.28 21.07 -3.32
CA ASN A 212 2.37 22.12 -3.77
C ASN A 212 1.39 21.60 -4.82
N ASN A 213 1.86 20.87 -5.82
CA ASN A 213 0.99 20.25 -6.82
C ASN A 213 -0.04 19.31 -6.18
N ARG A 214 0.37 18.56 -5.15
CA ARG A 214 -0.53 17.67 -4.42
C ARG A 214 -1.60 18.45 -3.63
N ILE A 215 -1.24 19.55 -2.97
CA ILE A 215 -2.19 20.40 -2.24
C ILE A 215 -3.24 20.99 -3.19
N LEU A 216 -2.81 21.39 -4.38
CA LEU A 216 -3.70 21.95 -5.42
C LEU A 216 -4.65 20.87 -5.97
N SER A 217 -4.15 19.67 -6.24
CA SER A 217 -4.90 18.61 -6.93
C SER A 217 -5.65 17.64 -6.02
N GLN A 218 -5.38 17.63 -4.71
CA GLN A 218 -5.97 16.68 -3.77
C GLN A 218 -6.50 17.36 -2.52
N HIS A 219 -7.62 16.86 -2.00
CA HIS A 219 -8.08 17.27 -0.67
C HIS A 219 -7.23 16.65 0.43
N GLN A 220 -6.91 17.46 1.43
CA GLN A 220 -6.31 16.97 2.67
C GLN A 220 -7.40 16.57 3.66
N LYS A 221 -7.14 15.56 4.48
CA LYS A 221 -8.03 15.12 5.56
C LYS A 221 -9.41 14.59 5.10
N VAL A 222 -9.48 13.99 3.90
CA VAL A 222 -10.66 13.24 3.45
C VAL A 222 -10.39 11.74 3.49
N ARG A 223 -11.45 10.94 3.66
CA ARG A 223 -11.36 9.48 3.64
C ARG A 223 -11.32 8.99 2.20
N THR A 224 -10.14 8.64 1.74
CA THR A 224 -9.88 8.15 0.39
C THR A 224 -8.62 7.29 0.39
N ALA A 225 -8.56 6.29 -0.46
CA ALA A 225 -7.36 5.48 -0.67
C ALA A 225 -6.52 5.99 -1.88
N GLY A 226 -6.64 7.26 -2.26
CA GLY A 226 -5.91 7.86 -3.38
C GLY A 226 -6.54 7.54 -4.73
N SER A 227 -5.68 7.38 -5.76
CA SER A 227 -6.14 7.02 -7.11
C SER A 227 -6.88 5.70 -7.11
N THR A 228 -8.15 5.73 -7.53
CA THR A 228 -9.01 4.55 -7.54
C THR A 228 -8.65 3.58 -8.65
N PHE A 229 -8.37 4.12 -9.85
CA PHE A 229 -8.07 3.33 -11.04
C PHE A 229 -6.69 3.65 -11.59
N LYS A 230 -6.06 2.64 -12.19
CA LYS A 230 -4.81 2.79 -12.94
C LYS A 230 -5.03 3.63 -14.19
N ASN A 231 -4.00 4.35 -14.61
CA ASN A 231 -4.02 4.93 -15.95
C ASN A 231 -3.95 3.80 -16.98
N PRO A 232 -4.83 3.76 -17.99
CA PRO A 232 -4.91 2.68 -18.98
C PRO A 232 -3.85 2.84 -20.08
N ILE A 233 -2.59 2.84 -19.71
CA ILE A 233 -1.43 3.16 -20.58
C ILE A 233 -1.30 2.27 -21.83
N SER A 234 -1.90 1.06 -21.81
CA SER A 234 -1.92 0.15 -22.96
C SER A 234 -3.09 0.40 -23.91
N ASN A 235 -4.13 1.13 -23.46
CA ASN A 235 -5.39 1.24 -24.17
C ASN A 235 -5.76 2.69 -24.51
N SER A 236 -5.06 3.68 -23.94
CA SER A 236 -5.37 5.09 -24.13
C SER A 236 -4.19 6.00 -23.74
N ASP A 237 -4.01 7.09 -24.48
CA ASP A 237 -3.11 8.19 -24.09
C ASP A 237 -3.70 9.05 -22.96
N LYS A 238 -5.01 8.92 -22.69
CA LYS A 238 -5.69 9.66 -21.62
C LYS A 238 -5.50 8.98 -20.28
N LYS A 239 -5.35 9.79 -19.25
CA LYS A 239 -5.30 9.31 -17.86
C LYS A 239 -6.70 8.91 -17.38
N ALA A 240 -6.75 8.07 -16.34
CA ALA A 240 -8.03 7.60 -15.79
C ALA A 240 -8.95 8.76 -15.39
N TRP A 241 -8.42 9.83 -14.76
CA TRP A 241 -9.23 10.99 -14.38
C TRP A 241 -9.85 11.72 -15.58
N GLU A 242 -9.17 11.79 -16.72
CA GLU A 242 -9.68 12.41 -17.95
C GLU A 242 -10.82 11.59 -18.55
N LEU A 243 -10.69 10.26 -18.55
CA LEU A 243 -11.75 9.36 -19.01
C LEU A 243 -13.00 9.42 -18.11
N ILE A 244 -12.81 9.53 -16.79
CA ILE A 244 -13.89 9.68 -15.82
C ILE A 244 -14.64 11.01 -16.06
N GLU A 245 -13.94 12.11 -16.35
CA GLU A 245 -14.56 13.39 -16.71
C GLU A 245 -15.32 13.28 -18.04
N LEU A 246 -14.69 12.74 -19.08
CA LEU A 246 -15.30 12.61 -20.42
C LEU A 246 -16.56 11.73 -20.41
N SER A 247 -16.60 10.71 -19.57
CA SER A 247 -17.78 9.83 -19.44
C SER A 247 -18.95 10.46 -18.68
N GLY A 248 -18.77 11.64 -18.07
CA GLY A 248 -19.77 12.23 -17.17
C GLY A 248 -19.96 11.43 -15.86
N SER A 249 -18.97 10.62 -15.46
CA SER A 249 -19.09 9.78 -14.25
C SER A 249 -19.13 10.59 -12.95
N ARG A 250 -18.77 11.88 -12.96
CA ARG A 250 -18.99 12.79 -11.81
C ARG A 250 -20.45 12.96 -11.42
N GLU A 251 -21.36 12.77 -12.36
CA GLU A 251 -22.80 12.90 -12.15
C GLU A 251 -23.43 11.66 -11.49
N ILE A 252 -22.67 10.56 -11.37
CA ILE A 252 -23.16 9.38 -10.64
C ILE A 252 -23.28 9.77 -9.16
N ALA A 253 -24.51 9.97 -8.73
CA ALA A 253 -24.83 10.29 -7.35
C ALA A 253 -25.21 9.02 -6.59
N VAL A 254 -24.43 8.64 -5.61
CA VAL A 254 -24.80 7.64 -4.61
C VAL A 254 -24.68 8.32 -3.24
N ASN A 255 -25.67 8.13 -2.37
CA ASN A 255 -25.70 8.77 -1.07
C ASN A 255 -24.36 8.60 -0.35
N ASN A 256 -23.77 9.76 0.06
CA ASN A 256 -22.56 9.82 0.89
C ASN A 256 -21.24 9.31 0.26
N ILE A 257 -21.25 8.88 -1.00
CA ILE A 257 -20.06 8.63 -1.80
C ILE A 257 -20.01 9.65 -2.94
N SER A 258 -18.85 10.14 -3.25
CA SER A 258 -18.64 10.96 -4.45
C SER A 258 -17.21 10.84 -4.95
N LEU A 259 -17.00 11.24 -6.19
CA LEU A 259 -15.67 11.57 -6.65
C LEU A 259 -15.22 12.90 -6.01
N SER A 260 -13.94 13.04 -5.77
CA SER A 260 -13.35 14.27 -5.24
C SER A 260 -13.52 15.41 -6.23
N ASP A 261 -13.94 16.59 -5.74
CA ASP A 261 -14.09 17.79 -6.58
C ASP A 261 -12.76 18.21 -7.23
N LYS A 262 -11.63 17.94 -6.56
CA LYS A 262 -10.29 18.27 -7.04
C LYS A 262 -9.69 17.23 -7.98
N HIS A 263 -10.11 15.96 -7.89
CA HIS A 263 -9.49 14.87 -8.65
C HIS A 263 -10.50 13.77 -8.95
N ALA A 264 -10.93 13.66 -10.21
CA ALA A 264 -11.98 12.73 -10.62
C ALA A 264 -11.65 11.24 -10.35
N ASN A 265 -10.38 10.86 -10.25
CA ASN A 265 -9.98 9.48 -9.98
C ASN A 265 -9.86 9.18 -8.46
N PHE A 266 -10.46 9.97 -7.58
CA PHE A 266 -10.46 9.74 -6.14
C PHE A 266 -11.88 9.59 -5.63
N ILE A 267 -12.22 8.39 -5.14
CA ILE A 267 -13.47 8.14 -4.40
C ILE A 267 -13.29 8.66 -2.97
N VAL A 268 -14.29 9.41 -2.50
CA VAL A 268 -14.31 9.98 -1.15
C VAL A 268 -15.50 9.40 -0.38
N ASN A 269 -15.23 8.80 0.78
CA ASN A 269 -16.22 8.33 1.72
C ASN A 269 -16.58 9.47 2.71
N LYS A 270 -17.73 10.10 2.55
CA LYS A 270 -18.13 11.25 3.36
C LYS A 270 -18.74 10.88 4.72
N GLN A 271 -19.43 9.74 4.83
CA GLN A 271 -20.25 9.39 6.00
C GLN A 271 -20.12 7.91 6.44
N PHE A 272 -18.93 7.30 6.34
CA PHE A 272 -18.69 5.91 6.79
C PHE A 272 -19.68 4.88 6.23
N ILE A 273 -19.95 4.98 4.96
CA ILE A 273 -20.71 3.95 4.25
C ILE A 273 -19.88 2.66 4.13
N SER A 274 -20.54 1.54 3.85
CA SER A 274 -19.88 0.24 3.77
C SER A 274 -18.83 0.15 2.65
N ALA A 275 -17.89 -0.76 2.82
CA ALA A 275 -16.89 -1.04 1.79
C ALA A 275 -17.53 -1.59 0.50
N ASN A 276 -18.60 -2.37 0.64
CA ASN A 276 -19.37 -2.89 -0.50
C ASN A 276 -19.99 -1.76 -1.33
N GLN A 277 -20.47 -0.70 -0.68
CA GLN A 277 -21.02 0.46 -1.40
C GLN A 277 -19.92 1.23 -2.14
N ILE A 278 -18.71 1.37 -1.55
CA ILE A 278 -17.56 1.99 -2.22
C ILE A 278 -17.14 1.17 -3.45
N GLU A 279 -17.08 -0.16 -3.32
CA GLU A 279 -16.75 -1.05 -4.42
C GLU A 279 -17.79 -0.97 -5.54
N SER A 280 -19.08 -1.05 -5.22
CA SER A 280 -20.18 -0.92 -6.19
C SER A 280 -20.15 0.42 -6.93
N PHE A 281 -19.86 1.51 -6.21
CA PHE A 281 -19.70 2.83 -6.82
C PHE A 281 -18.54 2.86 -7.82
N GLY A 282 -17.41 2.25 -7.46
CA GLY A 282 -16.26 2.12 -8.36
C GLY A 282 -16.58 1.28 -9.61
N GLU A 283 -17.31 0.17 -9.47
CA GLU A 283 -17.75 -0.63 -10.63
C GLU A 283 -18.69 0.15 -11.52
N SER A 284 -19.63 0.94 -10.98
CA SER A 284 -20.52 1.80 -11.79
C SER A 284 -19.72 2.83 -12.60
N ILE A 285 -18.62 3.37 -12.06
CA ILE A 285 -17.73 4.27 -12.80
C ILE A 285 -17.04 3.52 -13.94
N LYS A 286 -16.51 2.33 -13.69
CA LYS A 286 -15.85 1.48 -14.72
C LYS A 286 -16.80 1.18 -15.87
N GLU A 287 -18.03 0.77 -15.56
CA GLU A 287 -19.08 0.47 -16.56
C GLU A 287 -19.39 1.71 -17.41
N LYS A 288 -19.60 2.86 -16.77
CA LYS A 288 -19.90 4.10 -17.48
C LYS A 288 -18.74 4.56 -18.35
N VAL A 289 -17.50 4.54 -17.85
CA VAL A 289 -16.31 4.88 -18.63
C VAL A 289 -16.17 3.95 -19.84
N LEU A 290 -16.29 2.64 -19.63
CA LEU A 290 -16.22 1.67 -20.74
C LEU A 290 -17.29 1.95 -21.79
N LYS A 291 -18.54 2.19 -21.39
CA LYS A 291 -19.66 2.47 -22.28
C LYS A 291 -19.45 3.74 -23.10
N GLU A 292 -19.01 4.83 -22.47
CA GLU A 292 -18.93 6.16 -23.11
C GLU A 292 -17.62 6.39 -23.88
N THR A 293 -16.53 5.70 -23.48
CA THR A 293 -15.20 5.95 -24.06
C THR A 293 -14.59 4.72 -24.77
N GLY A 294 -15.15 3.52 -24.57
CA GLY A 294 -14.58 2.27 -25.06
C GLY A 294 -13.34 1.80 -24.31
N VAL A 295 -12.88 2.51 -23.27
CA VAL A 295 -11.63 2.22 -22.55
C VAL A 295 -11.95 1.55 -21.21
N PRO A 296 -11.49 0.33 -20.95
CA PRO A 296 -11.67 -0.31 -19.65
C PRO A 296 -10.75 0.30 -18.58
N LEU A 297 -11.28 0.54 -17.39
CA LEU A 297 -10.51 0.93 -16.21
C LEU A 297 -10.21 -0.28 -15.33
N GLU A 298 -9.01 -0.31 -14.75
CA GLU A 298 -8.59 -1.30 -13.76
C GLU A 298 -8.42 -0.64 -12.39
N TRP A 299 -8.79 -1.36 -11.33
CA TRP A 299 -8.53 -0.91 -9.97
C TRP A 299 -7.03 -0.73 -9.71
N GLU A 300 -6.62 0.44 -9.18
CA GLU A 300 -5.32 0.65 -8.56
C GLU A 300 -5.35 0.28 -7.08
N ILE A 301 -6.47 0.58 -6.40
CA ILE A 301 -6.73 0.19 -5.02
C ILE A 301 -6.81 -1.33 -4.94
N LYS A 302 -6.12 -1.92 -3.95
CA LYS A 302 -6.20 -3.36 -3.67
C LYS A 302 -7.45 -3.64 -2.85
N ILE A 303 -8.36 -4.46 -3.39
CA ILE A 303 -9.57 -4.90 -2.71
C ILE A 303 -9.26 -6.22 -2.01
N LEU A 304 -9.49 -6.28 -0.70
CA LEU A 304 -9.21 -7.43 0.15
C LEU A 304 -10.45 -7.86 0.92
N GLY A 305 -10.45 -9.12 1.33
CA GLY A 305 -11.50 -9.66 2.18
C GLY A 305 -12.70 -10.21 1.41
N LYS A 306 -13.70 -10.65 2.16
CA LYS A 306 -14.91 -11.28 1.67
C LYS A 306 -16.13 -10.37 1.84
N TYR A 307 -17.15 -10.60 1.05
CA TYR A 307 -18.47 -10.01 1.26
C TYR A 307 -19.08 -10.53 2.57
N GLU A 308 -20.01 -9.79 3.15
CA GLU A 308 -20.83 -10.26 4.27
C GLU A 308 -21.77 -11.38 3.85
#